data_f7e55c802d5312d5f20f2c7b13ab4061
#
_entry.id   f7e55c802d5312d5f20f2c7b13ab4061
#
_cell.length_a   1.000
_cell.length_b   1.000
_cell.length_c   1.000
_cell.angle_alpha   90.00
_cell.angle_beta   90.00
_cell.angle_gamma   90.00
#
_symmetry.space_group_name_H-M   'P 1'
#
loop_
_entity.id
_entity.type
_entity.pdbx_description
1 polymer ?
#
loop_
_entity_poly.entity_id
_entity_poly.type
_entity_poly.pdbx_seq_one_letter_code
_entity_poly.pdbx_strand_id
1 'polypeptide(L)' 'MIEAVVGLLMFVSGDLKEARIQKNMALCLRHKREAERQYSKSVRYQCWTGNAETELNIDGSKSIKKIIVE' A
#
# COMPACT_ATOMS: atom_id res chain seq x y z
N MET A 1 -3.12 -15.50 4.34
CA MET A 1 -1.74 -15.73 4.79
C MET A 1 -1.22 -14.44 5.44
N ILE A 2 -0.58 -14.55 6.59
CA ILE A 2 -0.02 -13.38 7.27
C ILE A 2 1.47 -13.32 7.00
N GLU A 3 1.95 -12.19 6.50
CA GLU A 3 3.36 -12.00 6.19
C GLU A 3 3.79 -10.55 6.37
N ALA A 4 5.09 -10.34 6.55
CA ALA A 4 5.66 -9.00 6.61
C ALA A 4 5.74 -8.42 5.19
N VAL A 5 5.17 -7.24 4.99
CA VAL A 5 5.10 -6.60 3.67
C VAL A 5 5.45 -5.13 3.77
N VAL A 6 5.84 -4.57 2.62
CA VAL A 6 5.92 -3.12 2.42
C VAL A 6 4.69 -2.73 1.63
N GLY A 7 3.91 -1.81 2.14
CA GLY A 7 2.67 -1.39 1.51
C GLY A 7 2.67 0.08 1.13
N LEU A 8 2.07 0.39 -0.02
CA LEU A 8 1.76 1.76 -0.41
C LEU A 8 0.28 1.98 -0.15
N LEU A 9 -0.01 2.86 0.79
CA LEU A 9 -1.37 3.15 1.23
C LEU A 9 -1.85 4.44 0.57
N MET A 10 -3.06 4.40 0.00
CA MET A 10 -3.69 5.57 -0.60
C MET A 10 -4.89 6.01 0.24
N PHE A 11 -4.84 7.25 0.70
CA PHE A 11 -5.93 7.86 1.46
C PHE A 11 -6.60 8.94 0.63
N VAL A 12 -7.92 8.94 0.62
CA VAL A 12 -8.72 9.97 -0.04
C VAL A 12 -9.60 10.61 1.03
N SER A 13 -9.43 11.90 1.23
CA SER A 13 -10.16 12.66 2.26
C SER A 13 -10.07 12.02 3.65
N GLY A 14 -8.90 11.48 3.97
CA GLY A 14 -8.63 10.85 5.26
C GLY A 14 -9.01 9.38 5.36
N ASP A 15 -9.69 8.83 4.36
CA ASP A 15 -10.10 7.42 4.35
C ASP A 15 -9.14 6.57 3.52
N LEU A 16 -8.79 5.41 4.05
CA LEU A 16 -7.97 4.45 3.32
C LEU A 16 -8.78 3.83 2.18
N LYS A 17 -8.35 4.09 0.94
CA LYS A 17 -9.03 3.58 -0.25
C LYS A 17 -8.31 2.42 -0.91
N GLU A 18 -6.99 2.36 -0.80
CA GLU A 18 -6.22 1.33 -1.47
C GLU A 18 -4.95 1.03 -0.68
N ALA A 19 -4.55 -0.23 -0.69
CA ALA A 19 -3.28 -0.69 -0.13
C ALA A 19 -2.64 -1.65 -1.12
N ARG A 20 -1.46 -1.30 -1.61
CA ARG A 20 -0.73 -2.12 -2.59
C ARG A 20 0.58 -2.61 -1.99
N ILE A 21 0.89 -3.88 -2.23
CA ILE A 21 2.15 -4.47 -1.81
C ILE A 21 3.26 -3.99 -2.74
N GLN A 22 4.35 -3.51 -2.16
CA GLN A 22 5.54 -3.10 -2.89
C GLN A 22 6.66 -4.10 -2.63
N LYS A 23 7.59 -4.19 -3.57
CA LYS A 23 8.72 -5.13 -3.47
C LYS A 23 9.67 -4.75 -2.32
N ASN A 24 9.91 -3.46 -2.13
CA ASN A 24 10.75 -2.95 -1.06
C ASN A 24 10.39 -1.49 -0.77
N MET A 25 10.98 -0.94 0.29
CA MET A 25 10.67 0.43 0.71
C MET A 25 11.16 1.47 -0.32
N ALA A 26 12.27 1.22 -0.98
CA ALA A 26 12.78 2.14 -2.01
C ALA A 26 11.80 2.31 -3.17
N LEU A 27 11.22 1.21 -3.64
CA LEU A 27 10.19 1.25 -4.68
C LEU A 27 8.91 1.90 -4.17
N CYS A 28 8.54 1.66 -2.92
CA CYS A 28 7.37 2.27 -2.32
C CYS A 28 7.50 3.79 -2.31
N LEU A 29 8.62 4.30 -1.85
CA LEU A 29 8.90 5.75 -1.81
C LEU A 29 8.91 6.36 -3.21
N ARG A 30 9.45 5.64 -4.19
CA ARG A 30 9.46 6.09 -5.58
C ARG A 30 8.05 6.18 -6.15
N HIS A 31 7.24 5.14 -5.97
CA HIS A 31 5.85 5.13 -6.45
C HIS A 31 5.02 6.19 -5.72
N LYS A 32 5.25 6.37 -4.43
CA LYS A 32 4.60 7.42 -3.64
C LYS A 32 4.88 8.79 -4.23
N ARG A 33 6.15 9.09 -4.53
CA ARG A 33 6.55 10.37 -5.08
C ARG A 33 5.93 10.61 -6.45
N GLU A 34 5.92 9.60 -7.31
CA GLU A 34 5.32 9.69 -8.64
C GLU A 34 3.80 9.90 -8.55
N ALA A 35 3.13 9.18 -7.66
CA ALA A 35 1.69 9.28 -7.48
C ALA A 35 1.28 10.66 -6.94
N GLU A 36 2.04 11.20 -5.98
CA GLU A 36 1.72 12.51 -5.39
C GLU A 36 1.78 13.66 -6.41
N ARG A 37 2.53 13.49 -7.49
CA ARG A 37 2.59 14.47 -8.57
C ARG A 37 1.35 14.49 -9.44
N GLN A 38 0.58 13.40 -9.46
CA GLN A 38 -0.54 13.21 -10.37
C GLN A 38 -1.89 13.49 -9.75
N TYR A 39 -1.98 13.58 -8.43
CA TYR A 39 -3.24 13.64 -7.72
C TYR A 39 -3.43 14.95 -6.96
N SER A 40 -4.68 15.25 -6.63
CA SER A 40 -5.08 16.47 -5.95
C SER A 40 -4.69 16.46 -4.46
N LYS A 41 -4.90 17.60 -3.80
CA LYS A 41 -4.59 17.76 -2.38
C LYS A 41 -5.40 16.85 -1.46
N SER A 42 -6.52 16.32 -1.92
CA SER A 42 -7.35 15.42 -1.11
C SER A 42 -6.82 13.98 -1.08
N VAL A 43 -5.87 13.65 -1.94
CA VAL A 43 -5.27 12.31 -2.01
C VAL A 43 -3.90 12.33 -1.35
N ARG A 44 -3.67 11.38 -0.45
CA ARG A 44 -2.39 11.22 0.22
C ARG A 44 -1.90 9.80 0.11
N TYR A 45 -0.59 9.65 0.08
CA TYR A 45 0.06 8.35 0.01
C TYR A 45 1.00 8.19 1.18
N GLN A 46 1.10 6.97 1.67
CA GLN A 46 2.01 6.64 2.77
C GLN A 46 2.63 5.27 2.53
N CYS A 47 3.94 5.17 2.72
CA CYS A 47 4.63 3.89 2.76
C CYS A 47 4.56 3.32 4.17
N TRP A 48 4.25 2.05 4.25
CA TRP A 48 4.09 1.35 5.52
C TRP A 48 4.78 -0.01 5.43
N THR A 49 5.38 -0.44 6.53
CA THR A 49 5.92 -1.79 6.64
C THR A 49 5.42 -2.44 7.91
N GLY A 50 5.09 -3.70 7.83
CA GLY A 50 4.57 -4.46 8.96
C GLY A 50 3.92 -5.74 8.49
N ASN A 51 3.16 -6.38 9.39
CA ASN A 51 2.45 -7.61 9.09
C ASN A 51 1.07 -7.32 8.51
N ALA A 52 0.71 -8.08 7.49
CA ALA A 52 -0.61 -7.97 6.88
C ALA A 52 -1.10 -9.35 6.47
N GLU A 53 -2.42 -9.52 6.50
CA GLU A 53 -3.04 -10.68 5.89
C GLU A 53 -3.14 -10.43 4.40
N THR A 54 -2.57 -11.32 3.59
CA THR A 54 -2.49 -11.16 2.14
C THR A 54 -3.35 -12.21 1.44
N GLU A 55 -3.74 -11.88 0.22
CA GLU A 55 -4.54 -12.75 -0.64
C GLU A 55 -3.88 -12.82 -2.02
N LEU A 56 -3.74 -14.04 -2.53
CA LEU A 56 -3.21 -14.26 -3.88
C LEU A 56 -4.32 -14.07 -4.90
N ASN A 57 -4.09 -13.18 -5.85
CA ASN A 57 -5.03 -12.92 -6.92
C ASN A 57 -4.85 -13.93 -8.08
N ILE A 58 -5.85 -14.00 -8.94
CA ILE A 58 -5.87 -14.93 -10.09
C ILE A 58 -4.68 -14.68 -11.03
N ASP A 59 -4.26 -13.43 -11.17
CA ASP A 59 -3.14 -13.06 -12.05
C ASP A 59 -1.76 -13.28 -11.43
N GLY A 60 -1.69 -13.86 -10.24
CA GLY A 60 -0.43 -14.12 -9.55
C GLY A 60 0.06 -13.00 -8.64
N SER A 61 -0.59 -11.85 -8.65
CA SER A 61 -0.24 -10.76 -7.74
C SER A 61 -0.84 -11.00 -6.36
N LYS A 62 -0.32 -10.26 -5.36
CA LYS A 62 -0.85 -10.31 -4.00
C LYS A 62 -1.48 -8.98 -3.63
N SER A 63 -2.57 -9.05 -2.88
CA SER A 63 -3.25 -7.90 -2.31
C SER A 63 -3.25 -7.98 -0.79
N ILE A 64 -3.25 -6.82 -0.14
CA ILE A 64 -3.41 -6.76 1.31
C ILE A 64 -4.90 -6.88 1.60
N LYS A 65 -5.27 -7.94 2.32
CA LYS A 65 -6.65 -8.17 2.75
C LYS A 65 -6.94 -7.43 4.06
N LYS A 66 -5.97 -7.44 4.98
CA LYS A 66 -6.13 -6.81 6.28
C LYS A 66 -4.76 -6.44 6.85
N ILE A 67 -4.66 -5.23 7.39
CA ILE A 67 -3.45 -4.79 8.09
C ILE A 67 -3.54 -5.27 9.54
N ILE A 68 -2.46 -5.89 10.01
CA ILE A 68 -2.37 -6.34 11.39
C ILE A 68 -1.74 -5.22 12.22
N VAL A 69 -2.49 -4.71 13.16
CA VAL A 69 -2.03 -3.67 14.10
C VAL A 69 -1.83 -4.32 15.45
N GLU A 70 -0.61 -4.25 15.94
CA GLU A 70 -0.27 -4.76 17.27
C GLU A 70 -0.40 -3.68 18.34
#